data_1e5abdcb52c4f02a63f30099be0fb495
#
_entry.id   1e5abdcb52c4f02a63f30099be0fb495
#
_cell.length_a   1.000
_cell.length_b   1.000
_cell.length_c   1.000
_cell.angle_alpha   90.00
_cell.angle_beta   90.00
_cell.angle_gamma   90.00
#
_symmetry.space_group_name_H-M   'P 1'
#
loop_
_entity.id
_entity.type
_entity.pdbx_description
1 polymer ?
#
loop_
_entity_poly.entity_id
_entity_poly.type
_entity_poly.pdbx_seq_one_letter_code
_entity_poly.pdbx_strand_id
1 'polypeptide(L)'
;MHRREYLATVAVGGAGATAGCLGGLFDSGPESVVLGEPSDQRAESTALAYPAYGEAFPEFSLPNAFADEPFESTAVDVPALYTAFYAFCPAECILLMGSMGNIQAELDRRELLASVRMVGITFDPERDTPDALETHADQMGINHSHESWQYLRPEDDEQATEVVNDRLGIGFEKVSAPGEEAYDFNHVTVTFLVNPDGVVERAYRGDEPEVERVVDDFETVVAAYE
;
A
#
# COMPACT_ATOMS: atom_id res chain seq x y z
N MET A 1 28.60 -19.54 61.39
CA MET A 1 27.70 -20.25 62.34
C MET A 1 26.42 -20.62 61.61
N HIS A 2 26.21 -21.98 61.53
CA HIS A 2 24.97 -22.70 61.26
C HIS A 2 24.27 -22.53 59.90
N ARG A 3 24.44 -23.44 58.95
CA ARG A 3 23.93 -24.84 58.80
C ARG A 3 22.41 -24.96 58.86
N ARG A 4 21.80 -25.38 57.67
CA ARG A 4 21.01 -26.63 57.43
C ARG A 4 20.18 -26.41 56.18
N GLU A 5 20.45 -27.07 55.08
CA GLU A 5 20.06 -28.42 54.60
C GLU A 5 18.66 -28.88 54.96
N TYR A 6 17.84 -29.22 53.94
CA TYR A 6 16.95 -30.39 53.81
C TYR A 6 16.38 -30.41 52.38
N LEU A 7 16.90 -31.22 51.52
CA LEU A 7 16.48 -32.56 51.04
C LEU A 7 15.04 -32.69 50.51
N ALA A 8 14.97 -32.85 49.21
CA ALA A 8 14.36 -33.83 48.29
C ALA A 8 12.95 -34.42 48.63
N THR A 9 12.08 -34.38 47.64
CA THR A 9 11.23 -35.54 47.32
C THR A 9 10.97 -35.62 45.81
N VAL A 10 11.33 -36.76 45.24
CA VAL A 10 11.06 -37.20 43.86
C VAL A 10 9.62 -37.74 43.83
N ALA A 11 8.85 -37.38 42.82
CA ALA A 11 7.67 -38.14 42.39
C ALA A 11 7.72 -38.34 40.88
N VAL A 12 7.90 -39.57 40.51
CA VAL A 12 7.81 -40.16 39.15
C VAL A 12 6.32 -40.40 38.85
N GLY A 13 5.91 -40.08 37.64
CA GLY A 13 4.67 -40.65 37.09
C GLY A 13 4.04 -39.87 35.96
N GLY A 14 4.06 -40.43 34.75
CA GLY A 14 3.07 -40.10 33.72
C GLY A 14 3.64 -39.82 32.34
N ALA A 15 3.92 -40.87 31.57
CA ALA A 15 4.10 -40.82 30.13
C ALA A 15 2.78 -40.40 29.48
N GLY A 16 2.76 -39.23 28.87
CA GLY A 16 1.72 -38.76 27.95
C GLY A 16 2.40 -38.34 26.66
N ALA A 17 2.40 -39.24 25.67
CA ALA A 17 2.82 -38.87 24.30
C ALA A 17 1.79 -37.89 23.72
N THR A 18 2.12 -36.62 23.72
CA THR A 18 1.49 -35.65 22.82
C THR A 18 2.40 -35.50 21.60
N ALA A 19 1.94 -36.09 20.50
CA ALA A 19 2.40 -35.70 19.17
C ALA A 19 2.00 -34.23 18.98
N GLY A 20 2.86 -33.31 19.39
CA GLY A 20 2.74 -31.90 19.17
C GLY A 20 3.47 -31.54 17.90
N CYS A 21 2.75 -30.92 17.01
CA CYS A 21 3.10 -30.35 15.75
C CYS A 21 4.47 -29.64 15.78
N LEU A 22 5.45 -30.23 15.10
CA LEU A 22 6.65 -29.57 14.61
C LEU A 22 6.26 -28.81 13.32
N GLY A 23 5.43 -27.80 13.43
CA GLY A 23 5.13 -26.87 12.37
C GLY A 23 5.10 -25.49 12.97
N GLY A 24 6.19 -24.74 12.92
CA GLY A 24 6.21 -23.38 13.42
C GLY A 24 7.55 -22.92 13.96
N LEU A 25 8.63 -23.16 13.23
CA LEU A 25 9.95 -22.59 13.56
C LEU A 25 10.56 -21.82 12.40
N PHE A 26 9.77 -21.41 11.43
CA PHE A 26 10.21 -20.56 10.30
C PHE A 26 9.00 -19.68 9.95
N ASP A 27 8.91 -18.58 10.55
CA ASP A 27 8.52 -17.27 10.05
C ASP A 27 8.11 -16.38 11.22
N SER A 28 9.03 -15.53 11.66
CA SER A 28 8.72 -14.47 12.62
C SER A 28 8.52 -13.16 11.83
N GLY A 29 7.64 -13.20 10.84
CA GLY A 29 7.11 -11.98 10.23
C GLY A 29 6.23 -11.24 11.25
N PRO A 30 5.93 -9.96 11.03
CA PRO A 30 4.96 -9.22 11.83
C PRO A 30 3.63 -9.99 11.90
N GLU A 31 2.99 -10.03 13.07
CA GLU A 31 1.83 -10.91 13.33
C GLU A 31 0.59 -10.67 12.44
N SER A 32 0.60 -9.63 11.59
CA SER A 32 -0.54 -9.22 10.75
C SER A 32 -0.24 -9.17 9.25
N VAL A 33 0.81 -9.83 8.75
CA VAL A 33 1.08 -9.91 7.32
C VAL A 33 0.82 -11.30 6.78
N VAL A 34 0.36 -11.37 5.54
CA VAL A 34 0.04 -12.61 4.79
C VAL A 34 1.22 -13.04 3.94
N LEU A 35 1.83 -12.08 3.25
CA LEU A 35 2.96 -12.35 2.35
C LEU A 35 4.26 -12.51 3.14
N GLY A 36 5.15 -13.40 2.67
CA GLY A 36 6.50 -13.51 3.24
C GLY A 36 7.33 -12.24 3.00
N GLU A 37 8.40 -12.04 3.75
CA GLU A 37 9.30 -10.89 3.61
C GLU A 37 9.79 -10.71 2.16
N PRO A 38 9.75 -9.47 1.59
CA PRO A 38 10.15 -9.23 0.21
C PRO A 38 11.66 -9.42 0.03
N SER A 39 12.04 -10.30 -0.90
CA SER A 39 13.45 -10.63 -1.17
C SER A 39 14.26 -9.47 -1.78
N ASP A 40 13.60 -8.46 -2.30
CA ASP A 40 14.16 -7.26 -2.93
C ASP A 40 14.22 -6.03 -2.01
N GLN A 41 13.71 -6.12 -0.79
CA GLN A 41 13.86 -5.07 0.22
C GLN A 41 15.33 -5.01 0.69
N ARG A 42 15.95 -3.83 0.54
CA ARG A 42 17.39 -3.64 0.79
C ARG A 42 17.72 -3.00 2.14
N ALA A 43 16.70 -2.59 2.87
CA ALA A 43 16.83 -1.96 4.19
C ALA A 43 15.69 -2.45 5.08
N GLU A 44 15.91 -2.43 6.39
CA GLU A 44 14.85 -2.64 7.37
C GLU A 44 13.70 -1.65 7.13
N SER A 45 12.45 -2.09 7.29
CA SER A 45 11.25 -1.26 7.05
C SER A 45 11.35 0.08 7.78
N THR A 46 11.71 0.06 9.05
CA THR A 46 11.87 1.25 9.91
C THR A 46 12.96 2.23 9.49
N ALA A 47 13.81 1.86 8.55
CA ALA A 47 14.86 2.72 7.99
C ALA A 47 14.46 3.42 6.68
N LEU A 48 13.26 3.10 6.16
CA LEU A 48 12.72 3.70 4.94
C LEU A 48 11.94 4.98 5.29
N ALA A 49 11.85 5.91 4.34
CA ALA A 49 11.10 7.15 4.52
C ALA A 49 9.59 6.97 4.36
N TYR A 50 9.15 5.82 3.90
CA TYR A 50 7.77 5.44 3.64
C TYR A 50 7.44 4.12 4.35
N PRO A 51 6.16 3.86 4.67
CA PRO A 51 5.76 2.61 5.31
C PRO A 51 6.09 1.41 4.42
N ALA A 52 6.66 0.37 5.01
CA ALA A 52 7.11 -0.81 4.29
C ALA A 52 6.60 -2.10 4.95
N TYR A 53 7.06 -3.23 4.48
CA TYR A 53 6.62 -4.56 4.91
C TYR A 53 6.46 -4.66 6.44
N GLY A 54 5.24 -5.01 6.86
CA GLY A 54 4.88 -5.21 8.25
C GLY A 54 4.61 -3.96 9.08
N GLU A 55 4.74 -2.76 8.50
CA GLU A 55 4.40 -1.52 9.17
C GLU A 55 2.93 -1.15 8.98
N ALA A 56 2.36 -0.43 9.93
CA ALA A 56 1.02 0.12 9.80
C ALA A 56 0.97 1.17 8.68
N PHE A 57 -0.03 1.06 7.80
CA PHE A 57 -0.28 2.09 6.80
C PHE A 57 -0.88 3.33 7.46
N PRO A 58 -0.43 4.54 7.11
CA PRO A 58 -0.92 5.77 7.72
C PRO A 58 -2.42 5.99 7.52
N GLU A 59 -3.09 6.46 8.57
CA GLU A 59 -4.49 6.85 8.50
C GLU A 59 -4.61 8.24 7.87
N PHE A 60 -5.56 8.40 6.93
CA PHE A 60 -5.88 9.68 6.33
C PHE A 60 -7.32 9.72 5.80
N SER A 61 -7.81 10.94 5.63
CA SER A 61 -9.07 11.25 4.95
C SER A 61 -8.81 12.25 3.83
N LEU A 62 -9.31 11.97 2.62
CA LEU A 62 -9.18 12.85 1.46
C LEU A 62 -10.47 12.92 0.67
N PRO A 63 -10.79 14.07 0.04
CA PRO A 63 -11.88 14.15 -0.91
C PRO A 63 -11.69 13.17 -2.07
N ASN A 64 -12.79 12.51 -2.46
CA ASN A 64 -12.82 11.71 -3.68
C ASN A 64 -13.23 12.61 -4.85
N ALA A 65 -12.52 12.54 -5.97
CA ALA A 65 -12.78 13.40 -7.13
C ALA A 65 -14.15 13.14 -7.79
N PHE A 66 -14.73 11.95 -7.56
CA PHE A 66 -15.97 11.49 -8.22
C PHE A 66 -17.07 11.06 -7.25
N ALA A 67 -16.89 11.31 -5.95
CA ALA A 67 -17.92 11.02 -4.93
C ALA A 67 -18.09 12.18 -3.97
N ASP A 68 -19.31 12.33 -3.42
CA ASP A 68 -19.61 13.40 -2.46
C ASP A 68 -19.00 13.14 -1.07
N GLU A 69 -18.83 11.86 -0.70
CA GLU A 69 -18.27 11.49 0.59
C GLU A 69 -16.74 11.36 0.50
N PRO A 70 -16.01 11.82 1.50
CA PRO A 70 -14.58 11.67 1.55
C PRO A 70 -14.18 10.17 1.65
N PHE A 71 -13.03 9.86 1.14
CA PHE A 71 -12.40 8.56 1.33
C PHE A 71 -11.69 8.52 2.68
N GLU A 72 -11.96 7.48 3.46
CA GLU A 72 -11.30 7.20 4.73
C GLU A 72 -10.42 5.95 4.57
N SER A 73 -9.11 6.06 4.75
CA SER A 73 -8.20 4.91 4.64
C SER A 73 -8.52 3.81 5.65
N THR A 74 -9.04 4.18 6.82
CA THR A 74 -9.45 3.25 7.89
C THR A 74 -10.77 2.53 7.64
N ALA A 75 -11.54 2.96 6.64
CA ALA A 75 -12.80 2.31 6.26
C ALA A 75 -12.64 1.24 5.17
N VAL A 76 -11.43 1.04 4.69
CA VAL A 76 -11.13 0.05 3.65
C VAL A 76 -10.97 -1.33 4.30
N ASP A 77 -11.91 -2.21 4.03
CA ASP A 77 -12.03 -3.56 4.62
C ASP A 77 -11.62 -4.70 3.67
N VAL A 78 -11.01 -4.34 2.54
CA VAL A 78 -10.46 -5.27 1.54
C VAL A 78 -9.01 -4.91 1.23
N PRO A 79 -8.20 -5.82 0.66
CA PRO A 79 -6.85 -5.47 0.23
C PRO A 79 -6.85 -4.29 -0.73
N ALA A 80 -5.92 -3.35 -0.53
CA ALA A 80 -5.90 -2.11 -1.28
C ALA A 80 -4.52 -1.75 -1.83
N LEU A 81 -4.49 -1.19 -3.03
CA LEU A 81 -3.28 -0.70 -3.69
C LEU A 81 -3.31 0.84 -3.73
N TYR A 82 -2.32 1.48 -3.12
CA TYR A 82 -2.22 2.94 -3.06
C TYR A 82 -1.02 3.44 -3.82
N THR A 83 -1.20 4.50 -4.61
CA THR A 83 -0.08 5.22 -5.24
C THR A 83 -0.36 6.70 -5.34
N ALA A 84 0.70 7.52 -5.50
CA ALA A 84 0.57 8.95 -5.72
C ALA A 84 1.12 9.33 -7.10
N PHE A 85 0.48 10.34 -7.74
CA PHE A 85 0.77 10.76 -9.09
C PHE A 85 0.33 12.21 -9.32
N TYR A 86 0.57 12.75 -10.52
CA TYR A 86 -0.15 13.90 -11.07
C TYR A 86 -0.43 13.66 -12.56
N ALA A 87 -1.61 14.10 -13.02
CA ALA A 87 -2.10 13.73 -14.36
C ALA A 87 -1.32 14.36 -15.52
N PHE A 88 -0.65 15.48 -15.29
CA PHE A 88 0.14 16.18 -16.31
C PHE A 88 1.62 15.76 -16.37
N CYS A 89 2.00 14.71 -15.69
CA CYS A 89 3.36 14.17 -15.74
C CYS A 89 3.71 13.68 -17.14
N PRO A 90 4.83 14.14 -17.72
CA PRO A 90 5.19 13.74 -19.09
C PRO A 90 5.94 12.40 -19.19
N ALA A 91 6.25 11.74 -18.06
CA ALA A 91 7.13 10.58 -18.02
C ALA A 91 6.68 9.50 -17.04
N GLU A 92 7.18 9.52 -15.79
CA GLU A 92 7.09 8.42 -14.85
C GLU A 92 5.64 8.07 -14.46
N CYS A 93 4.76 9.06 -14.29
CA CYS A 93 3.36 8.81 -13.96
C CYS A 93 2.58 8.15 -15.11
N ILE A 94 3.00 8.33 -16.36
CA ILE A 94 2.38 7.62 -17.51
C ILE A 94 2.63 6.12 -17.37
N LEU A 95 3.86 5.71 -17.05
CA LEU A 95 4.21 4.30 -16.86
C LEU A 95 3.50 3.74 -15.63
N LEU A 96 3.54 4.46 -14.52
CA LEU A 96 2.89 4.07 -13.28
C LEU A 96 1.39 3.86 -13.44
N MET A 97 0.69 4.86 -13.95
CA MET A 97 -0.77 4.82 -14.07
C MET A 97 -1.22 3.88 -15.20
N GLY A 98 -0.42 3.72 -16.25
CA GLY A 98 -0.61 2.68 -17.24
C GLY A 98 -0.48 1.27 -16.64
N SER A 99 0.49 1.06 -15.76
CA SER A 99 0.61 -0.21 -15.02
C SER A 99 -0.58 -0.43 -14.07
N MET A 100 -1.08 0.62 -13.41
CA MET A 100 -2.30 0.54 -12.59
C MET A 100 -3.53 0.15 -13.43
N GLY A 101 -3.70 0.69 -14.64
CA GLY A 101 -4.75 0.26 -15.58
C GLY A 101 -4.62 -1.20 -15.99
N ASN A 102 -3.41 -1.67 -16.26
CA ASN A 102 -3.14 -3.07 -16.58
C ASN A 102 -3.39 -4.00 -15.39
N ILE A 103 -3.03 -3.58 -14.16
CA ILE A 103 -3.33 -4.33 -12.94
C ILE A 103 -4.84 -4.44 -12.75
N GLN A 104 -5.60 -3.34 -12.93
CA GLN A 104 -7.05 -3.35 -12.85
C GLN A 104 -7.66 -4.35 -13.85
N ALA A 105 -7.21 -4.31 -15.11
CA ALA A 105 -7.70 -5.22 -16.15
C ALA A 105 -7.35 -6.69 -15.85
N GLU A 106 -6.19 -6.97 -15.28
CA GLU A 106 -5.79 -8.33 -14.93
C GLU A 106 -6.56 -8.84 -13.69
N LEU A 107 -6.83 -7.99 -12.70
CA LEU A 107 -7.70 -8.31 -11.56
C LEU A 107 -9.14 -8.61 -12.01
N ASP A 108 -9.67 -7.85 -12.99
CA ASP A 108 -10.99 -8.12 -13.58
C ASP A 108 -11.00 -9.48 -14.30
N ARG A 109 -9.95 -9.78 -15.07
CA ARG A 109 -9.81 -11.06 -15.77
C ARG A 109 -9.74 -12.26 -14.83
N ARG A 110 -9.18 -12.08 -13.62
CA ARG A 110 -9.12 -13.10 -12.56
C ARG A 110 -10.34 -13.10 -11.64
N GLU A 111 -11.35 -12.28 -11.92
CA GLU A 111 -12.57 -12.15 -11.11
C GLU A 111 -12.32 -11.65 -9.66
N LEU A 112 -11.21 -10.92 -9.44
CA LEU A 112 -10.79 -10.40 -8.13
C LEU A 112 -11.17 -8.92 -7.91
N LEU A 113 -11.59 -8.21 -8.97
CA LEU A 113 -11.75 -6.75 -8.94
C LEU A 113 -12.75 -6.25 -7.89
N ALA A 114 -13.78 -7.03 -7.57
CA ALA A 114 -14.77 -6.69 -6.55
C ALA A 114 -14.23 -6.84 -5.10
N SER A 115 -13.16 -7.62 -4.93
CA SER A 115 -12.57 -7.95 -3.62
C SER A 115 -11.35 -7.06 -3.26
N VAL A 116 -11.11 -5.98 -4.01
CA VAL A 116 -9.94 -5.12 -3.84
C VAL A 116 -10.31 -3.65 -3.97
N ARG A 117 -9.40 -2.75 -3.53
CA ARG A 117 -9.43 -1.31 -3.82
C ARG A 117 -8.14 -0.88 -4.50
N MET A 118 -8.26 0.05 -5.44
CA MET A 118 -7.15 0.70 -6.12
C MET A 118 -7.30 2.21 -5.95
N VAL A 119 -6.30 2.86 -5.39
CA VAL A 119 -6.38 4.25 -4.96
C VAL A 119 -5.24 5.05 -5.59
N GLY A 120 -5.60 6.00 -6.45
CA GLY A 120 -4.68 6.99 -7.00
C GLY A 120 -4.87 8.32 -6.29
N ILE A 121 -3.81 8.86 -5.68
CA ILE A 121 -3.83 10.13 -4.96
C ILE A 121 -3.04 11.16 -5.78
N THR A 122 -3.72 12.21 -6.27
CA THR A 122 -2.97 13.29 -6.92
C THR A 122 -2.29 14.17 -5.89
N PHE A 123 -1.09 14.64 -6.21
CA PHE A 123 -0.41 15.68 -5.44
C PHE A 123 -0.37 17.05 -6.15
N ASP A 124 -1.14 17.20 -7.25
CA ASP A 124 -1.31 18.46 -7.97
C ASP A 124 -2.80 18.85 -8.07
N PRO A 125 -3.45 19.14 -6.95
CA PRO A 125 -4.89 19.42 -6.95
C PRO A 125 -5.28 20.67 -7.76
N GLU A 126 -4.33 21.57 -8.03
CA GLU A 126 -4.58 22.76 -8.82
C GLU A 126 -4.91 22.42 -10.28
N ARG A 127 -4.13 21.54 -10.92
CA ARG A 127 -4.32 21.15 -12.34
C ARG A 127 -5.19 19.91 -12.50
N ASP A 128 -5.16 18.99 -11.54
CA ASP A 128 -5.86 17.71 -11.59
C ASP A 128 -7.32 17.86 -11.15
N THR A 129 -8.08 18.63 -11.93
CA THR A 129 -9.54 18.75 -11.75
C THR A 129 -10.23 17.42 -12.04
N PRO A 130 -11.49 17.20 -11.59
CA PRO A 130 -12.23 15.97 -11.94
C PRO A 130 -12.25 15.69 -13.44
N ASP A 131 -12.46 16.70 -14.29
CA ASP A 131 -12.44 16.54 -15.76
C ASP A 131 -11.05 16.11 -16.28
N ALA A 132 -9.96 16.63 -15.70
CA ALA A 132 -8.61 16.24 -16.04
C ALA A 132 -8.33 14.78 -15.59
N LEU A 133 -8.78 14.38 -14.41
CA LEU A 133 -8.65 13.02 -13.90
C LEU A 133 -9.47 12.01 -14.71
N GLU A 134 -10.68 12.36 -15.17
CA GLU A 134 -11.47 11.54 -16.07
C GLU A 134 -10.73 11.33 -17.41
N THR A 135 -10.23 12.42 -18.01
CA THR A 135 -9.44 12.34 -19.24
C THR A 135 -8.18 11.48 -19.07
N HIS A 136 -7.50 11.64 -17.93
CA HIS A 136 -6.32 10.85 -17.59
C HIS A 136 -6.66 9.36 -17.43
N ALA A 137 -7.77 9.02 -16.75
CA ALA A 137 -8.23 7.64 -16.60
C ALA A 137 -8.44 6.97 -17.96
N ASP A 138 -9.12 7.66 -18.89
CA ASP A 138 -9.35 7.16 -20.25
C ASP A 138 -8.02 6.90 -20.99
N GLN A 139 -7.03 7.80 -20.84
CA GLN A 139 -5.72 7.64 -21.47
C GLN A 139 -4.91 6.49 -20.89
N MET A 140 -5.07 6.21 -19.60
CA MET A 140 -4.36 5.14 -18.89
C MET A 140 -5.09 3.80 -18.92
N GLY A 141 -6.29 3.73 -19.55
CA GLY A 141 -7.10 2.53 -19.60
C GLY A 141 -7.71 2.12 -18.25
N ILE A 142 -7.89 3.10 -17.36
CA ILE A 142 -8.45 2.90 -16.02
C ILE A 142 -9.96 3.05 -16.07
N ASN A 143 -10.69 2.03 -15.62
CA ASN A 143 -12.12 2.12 -15.39
C ASN A 143 -12.40 2.78 -14.02
N HIS A 144 -12.37 4.11 -13.99
CA HIS A 144 -12.59 4.90 -12.78
C HIS A 144 -14.03 4.86 -12.27
N SER A 145 -14.99 4.43 -13.11
CA SER A 145 -16.39 4.27 -12.70
C SER A 145 -16.65 2.97 -11.93
N HIS A 146 -15.70 2.04 -11.91
CA HIS A 146 -15.82 0.82 -11.12
C HIS A 146 -15.53 1.11 -9.64
N GLU A 147 -16.31 0.53 -8.73
CA GLU A 147 -16.20 0.77 -7.28
C GLU A 147 -14.82 0.43 -6.69
N SER A 148 -14.06 -0.46 -7.35
CA SER A 148 -12.70 -0.78 -6.92
C SER A 148 -11.73 0.38 -7.10
N TRP A 149 -12.01 1.37 -7.95
CA TRP A 149 -11.13 2.48 -8.21
C TRP A 149 -11.54 3.74 -7.47
N GLN A 150 -10.57 4.43 -6.86
CA GLN A 150 -10.76 5.70 -6.18
C GLN A 150 -9.71 6.70 -6.65
N TYR A 151 -10.13 7.86 -7.16
CA TYR A 151 -9.26 9.01 -7.36
C TYR A 151 -9.43 9.99 -6.22
N LEU A 152 -8.36 10.19 -5.44
CA LEU A 152 -8.35 11.12 -4.33
C LEU A 152 -7.66 12.40 -4.75
N ARG A 153 -8.35 13.51 -4.52
CA ARG A 153 -7.88 14.84 -4.86
C ARG A 153 -7.90 15.69 -3.59
N PRO A 154 -6.73 15.98 -3.00
CA PRO A 154 -6.61 16.92 -1.88
C PRO A 154 -7.28 18.25 -2.19
N GLU A 155 -7.71 18.98 -1.18
CA GLU A 155 -8.33 20.29 -1.33
C GLU A 155 -7.34 21.33 -1.87
N ASP A 156 -6.07 21.21 -1.44
CA ASP A 156 -4.97 22.13 -1.76
C ASP A 156 -3.59 21.46 -1.67
N ASP A 157 -2.54 22.22 -1.97
CA ASP A 157 -1.14 21.79 -1.91
C ASP A 157 -0.69 21.45 -0.47
N GLU A 158 -1.29 22.08 0.56
CA GLU A 158 -0.96 21.81 1.98
C GLU A 158 -1.45 20.42 2.37
N GLN A 159 -2.69 20.06 2.05
CA GLN A 159 -3.25 18.75 2.30
C GLN A 159 -2.55 17.67 1.46
N ALA A 160 -2.18 17.98 0.20
CA ALA A 160 -1.38 17.08 -0.63
C ALA A 160 -0.03 16.79 0.02
N THR A 161 0.66 17.81 0.51
CA THR A 161 1.95 17.67 1.21
C THR A 161 1.79 16.86 2.49
N GLU A 162 0.80 17.18 3.33
CA GLU A 162 0.55 16.46 4.58
C GLU A 162 0.35 14.96 4.34
N VAL A 163 -0.51 14.59 3.39
CA VAL A 163 -0.86 13.18 3.20
C VAL A 163 0.22 12.46 2.40
N VAL A 164 0.59 12.97 1.22
CA VAL A 164 1.47 12.24 0.30
C VAL A 164 2.93 12.29 0.76
N ASN A 165 3.44 13.48 1.13
CA ASN A 165 4.84 13.61 1.54
C ASN A 165 5.07 13.21 2.99
N ASP A 166 4.28 13.76 3.93
CA ASP A 166 4.60 13.64 5.36
C ASP A 166 4.07 12.32 5.95
N ARG A 167 2.89 11.83 5.54
CA ARG A 167 2.33 10.58 6.05
C ARG A 167 2.76 9.36 5.24
N LEU A 168 2.62 9.41 3.90
CA LEU A 168 2.97 8.28 3.04
C LEU A 168 4.46 8.20 2.70
N GLY A 169 5.25 9.26 2.98
CA GLY A 169 6.68 9.31 2.68
C GLY A 169 7.00 9.30 1.18
N ILE A 170 6.02 9.63 0.33
CA ILE A 170 6.22 9.80 -1.11
C ILE A 170 6.65 11.25 -1.34
N GLY A 171 7.97 11.47 -1.32
CA GLY A 171 8.53 12.80 -1.51
C GLY A 171 8.20 13.38 -2.88
N PHE A 172 7.67 14.61 -2.91
CA PHE A 172 7.50 15.39 -4.13
C PHE A 172 7.86 16.85 -3.90
N GLU A 173 8.36 17.51 -4.93
CA GLU A 173 8.75 18.92 -4.90
C GLU A 173 8.36 19.61 -6.22
N LYS A 174 7.59 20.69 -6.11
CA LYS A 174 7.18 21.53 -7.25
C LYS A 174 8.39 22.30 -7.78
N VAL A 175 8.69 22.16 -9.05
CA VAL A 175 9.82 22.79 -9.73
C VAL A 175 9.35 23.63 -10.91
N SER A 176 9.88 24.85 -11.03
CA SER A 176 9.61 25.73 -12.19
C SER A 176 10.88 26.44 -12.63
N ALA A 177 11.01 26.71 -13.93
CA ALA A 177 12.11 27.55 -14.40
C ALA A 177 11.86 29.03 -14.02
N PRO A 178 12.91 29.81 -13.75
CA PRO A 178 12.75 31.22 -13.39
C PRO A 178 12.02 32.01 -14.49
N GLY A 179 10.84 32.57 -14.11
CA GLY A 179 10.02 33.39 -15.01
C GLY A 179 9.02 32.62 -15.87
N GLU A 180 8.87 31.31 -15.67
CA GLU A 180 7.84 30.49 -16.30
C GLU A 180 6.66 30.29 -15.33
N GLU A 181 5.42 30.35 -15.86
CA GLU A 181 4.20 29.99 -15.12
C GLU A 181 3.99 28.48 -15.10
N ALA A 182 4.60 27.75 -16.05
CA ALA A 182 4.56 26.30 -16.11
C ALA A 182 5.47 25.69 -15.03
N TYR A 183 4.99 24.65 -14.36
CA TYR A 183 5.73 23.90 -13.36
C TYR A 183 5.62 22.41 -13.60
N ASP A 184 6.55 21.70 -12.99
CA ASP A 184 6.62 20.23 -12.96
C ASP A 184 6.94 19.77 -11.55
N PHE A 185 7.08 18.46 -11.32
CA PHE A 185 7.45 17.91 -10.03
C PHE A 185 8.62 16.94 -10.13
N ASN A 186 9.55 17.06 -9.20
CA ASN A 186 10.44 15.96 -8.85
C ASN A 186 9.74 15.11 -7.80
N HIS A 187 9.59 13.81 -8.01
CA HIS A 187 8.91 12.93 -7.06
C HIS A 187 9.51 11.54 -6.98
N VAL A 188 9.25 10.88 -5.87
CA VAL A 188 9.53 9.46 -5.67
C VAL A 188 8.29 8.66 -6.06
N THR A 189 8.49 7.48 -6.66
CA THR A 189 7.39 6.59 -7.03
C THR A 189 7.41 5.34 -6.17
N VAL A 190 6.35 5.15 -5.41
CA VAL A 190 6.09 3.97 -4.57
C VAL A 190 4.62 3.60 -4.66
N THR A 191 4.34 2.31 -4.75
CA THR A 191 2.99 1.75 -4.72
C THR A 191 2.89 0.78 -3.55
N PHE A 192 1.88 0.95 -2.70
CA PHE A 192 1.69 0.15 -1.49
C PHE A 192 0.55 -0.86 -1.67
N LEU A 193 0.80 -2.12 -1.39
CA LEU A 193 -0.25 -3.11 -1.14
C LEU A 193 -0.47 -3.19 0.36
N VAL A 194 -1.70 -2.91 0.78
CA VAL A 194 -2.12 -2.86 2.19
C VAL A 194 -3.24 -3.89 2.40
N ASN A 195 -3.15 -4.68 3.45
CA ASN A 195 -4.17 -5.66 3.79
C ASN A 195 -5.34 -5.02 4.58
N PRO A 196 -6.45 -5.76 4.80
CA PRO A 196 -7.62 -5.25 5.54
C PRO A 196 -7.34 -4.82 6.99
N ASP A 197 -6.27 -5.32 7.61
CA ASP A 197 -5.84 -4.90 8.95
C ASP A 197 -5.05 -3.58 8.94
N GLY A 198 -4.89 -2.95 7.77
CA GLY A 198 -4.15 -1.70 7.60
C GLY A 198 -2.63 -1.87 7.68
N VAL A 199 -2.11 -3.06 7.37
CA VAL A 199 -0.67 -3.35 7.39
C VAL A 199 -0.14 -3.45 5.97
N VAL A 200 1.06 -2.88 5.73
CA VAL A 200 1.72 -2.92 4.43
C VAL A 200 2.29 -4.32 4.16
N GLU A 201 1.77 -4.96 3.14
CA GLU A 201 2.25 -6.25 2.62
C GLU A 201 3.44 -6.07 1.67
N ARG A 202 3.40 -5.00 0.85
CA ARG A 202 4.43 -4.64 -0.12
C ARG A 202 4.54 -3.13 -0.31
N ALA A 203 5.76 -2.67 -0.57
CA ALA A 203 6.05 -1.35 -1.10
C ALA A 203 6.83 -1.53 -2.42
N TYR A 204 6.13 -1.50 -3.54
CA TYR A 204 6.72 -1.61 -4.88
C TYR A 204 7.35 -0.27 -5.26
N ARG A 205 8.65 -0.27 -5.51
CA ARG A 205 9.41 0.93 -5.88
C ARG A 205 9.57 1.02 -7.39
N GLY A 206 9.49 2.25 -7.89
CA GLY A 206 9.64 2.55 -9.31
C GLY A 206 8.30 2.85 -9.97
N ASP A 207 8.39 3.32 -11.18
CA ASP A 207 7.31 3.83 -12.00
C ASP A 207 6.59 2.73 -12.83
N GLU A 208 7.07 1.51 -12.80
CA GLU A 208 6.51 0.39 -13.56
C GLU A 208 6.44 -0.88 -12.66
N PRO A 209 5.48 -0.94 -11.71
CA PRO A 209 5.27 -2.14 -10.93
C PRO A 209 4.90 -3.31 -11.84
N GLU A 210 5.51 -4.47 -11.59
CA GLU A 210 5.30 -5.68 -12.40
C GLU A 210 3.87 -6.21 -12.18
N VAL A 211 3.03 -6.13 -13.22
CA VAL A 211 1.58 -6.43 -13.16
C VAL A 211 1.30 -7.81 -12.59
N GLU A 212 1.94 -8.85 -13.12
CA GLU A 212 1.76 -10.24 -12.69
C GLU A 212 2.08 -10.40 -11.20
N ARG A 213 3.21 -9.84 -10.75
CA ARG A 213 3.62 -9.89 -9.34
C ARG A 213 2.62 -9.21 -8.42
N VAL A 214 2.15 -8.02 -8.78
CA VAL A 214 1.18 -7.28 -7.97
C VAL A 214 -0.14 -8.04 -7.87
N VAL A 215 -0.60 -8.62 -8.97
CA VAL A 215 -1.86 -9.38 -9.00
C VAL A 215 -1.74 -10.70 -8.24
N ASP A 216 -0.62 -11.42 -8.34
CA ASP A 216 -0.37 -12.64 -7.57
C ASP A 216 -0.31 -12.37 -6.05
N ASP A 217 0.34 -11.24 -5.66
CA ASP A 217 0.36 -10.78 -4.27
C ASP A 217 -1.07 -10.44 -3.79
N PHE A 218 -1.89 -9.73 -4.60
CA PHE A 218 -3.30 -9.47 -4.29
C PHE A 218 -4.11 -10.76 -4.11
N GLU A 219 -4.01 -11.71 -5.06
CA GLU A 219 -4.73 -12.99 -5.01
C GLU A 219 -4.41 -13.75 -3.71
N THR A 220 -3.13 -13.73 -3.30
CA THR A 220 -2.70 -14.36 -2.06
C THR A 220 -3.29 -13.67 -0.82
N VAL A 221 -3.31 -12.33 -0.81
CA VAL A 221 -3.86 -11.57 0.32
C VAL A 221 -5.38 -11.71 0.37
N VAL A 222 -6.10 -11.60 -0.75
CA VAL A 222 -7.56 -11.82 -0.81
C VAL A 222 -7.93 -13.19 -0.25
N ALA A 223 -7.25 -14.25 -0.70
CA ALA A 223 -7.53 -15.62 -0.25
C ALA A 223 -7.30 -15.85 1.25
N ALA A 224 -6.50 -15.02 1.90
CA ALA A 224 -6.25 -15.14 3.33
C ALA A 224 -7.34 -14.48 4.20
N TYR A 225 -8.14 -13.59 3.61
CA TYR A 225 -9.22 -12.86 4.30
C TYR A 225 -10.63 -13.32 3.91
N GLU A 226 -10.79 -14.30 2.99
CA GLU A 226 -12.04 -14.99 2.66
C GLU A 226 -12.36 -16.13 3.68
#